data_f290a98c083776cbc580079055ab1842
#
_entry.id   f290a98c083776cbc580079055ab1842
#
_cell.length_a   1.000
_cell.length_b   1.000
_cell.length_c   1.000
_cell.angle_alpha   90.00
_cell.angle_beta   90.00
_cell.angle_gamma   90.00
#
_symmetry.space_group_name_H-M   'P 1'
#
loop_
_entity.id
_entity.type
_entity.pdbx_description
1 polymer ?
#
loop_
_entity_poly.entity_id
_entity_poly.type
_entity_poly.pdbx_seq_one_letter_code
_entity_poly.pdbx_strand_id
1 'polypeptide(L)'
;MFTEFAMQGYMDDLTIKYLKYALFENGEYELEQSDEYNDIGVSWNDSSLLNKRRVYQENEGWYWDGEKDSEGILWGGCLESIDELLRHGLEIPSISDFKNIILFFETSEEIPSHEYVRRVLRALGERGILGNIKGLLVGRPKAWEFDKQNSDEEKKEYKKGQRETVLEIVRKYNKEIPIIQNLDFGHTAPQICMPSRGYTRISSSDKKIYCNF
;
A
#
# COMPACT_ATOMS: atom_id res chain seq x y z
N MET A 1 2.60 -4.11 11.91
CA MET A 1 1.31 -3.38 11.96
C MET A 1 0.72 -3.29 13.37
N PHE A 2 0.58 -4.38 14.13
CA PHE A 2 -0.03 -4.34 15.46
C PHE A 2 0.82 -3.69 16.56
N THR A 3 2.12 -3.62 16.40
CA THR A 3 3.02 -3.03 17.40
C THR A 3 2.81 -1.54 17.59
N GLU A 4 2.55 -0.78 16.53
CA GLU A 4 2.25 0.66 16.66
C GLU A 4 0.95 0.89 17.43
N PHE A 5 -0.08 0.08 17.20
CA PHE A 5 -1.36 0.18 17.93
C PHE A 5 -1.24 -0.15 19.42
N ALA A 6 -0.35 -1.08 19.77
CA ALA A 6 -0.20 -1.51 21.17
C ALA A 6 0.67 -0.57 21.99
N MET A 7 1.53 0.23 21.37
CA MET A 7 2.58 1.00 22.05
C MET A 7 2.40 2.52 21.99
N GLN A 8 1.53 3.02 21.12
CA GLN A 8 1.27 4.46 21.02
C GLN A 8 0.06 4.86 21.85
N GLY A 9 0.22 5.87 22.72
CA GLY A 9 -0.90 6.49 23.42
C GLY A 9 -1.73 7.43 22.54
N TYR A 10 -1.28 7.72 21.32
CA TYR A 10 -1.98 8.49 20.30
C TYR A 10 -2.13 7.65 19.02
N MET A 11 -3.35 7.50 18.55
CA MET A 11 -3.66 6.89 17.25
C MET A 11 -4.49 7.87 16.43
N ASP A 12 -4.25 7.88 15.12
CA ASP A 12 -5.03 8.68 14.18
C ASP A 12 -6.46 8.17 14.06
N ASP A 13 -7.42 9.08 13.94
CA ASP A 13 -8.85 8.74 13.82
C ASP A 13 -9.13 7.82 12.63
N LEU A 14 -8.47 8.05 11.50
CA LEU A 14 -8.58 7.18 10.33
C LEU A 14 -8.10 5.76 10.64
N THR A 15 -6.98 5.63 11.33
CA THR A 15 -6.44 4.33 11.75
C THR A 15 -7.40 3.61 12.71
N ILE A 16 -7.93 4.32 13.71
CA ILE A 16 -8.92 3.76 14.65
C ILE A 16 -10.17 3.29 13.92
N LYS A 17 -10.66 4.08 12.96
CA LYS A 17 -11.85 3.77 12.15
C LYS A 17 -11.68 2.45 11.42
N TYR A 18 -10.62 2.30 10.65
CA TYR A 18 -10.39 1.09 9.86
C TYR A 18 -9.97 -0.12 10.69
N LEU A 19 -9.34 0.10 11.85
CA LEU A 19 -9.11 -0.98 12.81
C LEU A 19 -10.44 -1.53 13.35
N LYS A 20 -11.41 -0.65 13.67
CA LYS A 20 -12.75 -1.08 14.09
C LYS A 20 -13.46 -1.86 12.99
N TYR A 21 -13.40 -1.40 11.74
CA TYR A 21 -13.97 -2.16 10.61
C TYR A 21 -13.35 -3.54 10.52
N ALA A 22 -12.02 -3.63 10.56
CA ALA A 22 -11.32 -4.90 10.43
C ALA A 22 -11.56 -5.90 11.56
N LEU A 23 -11.90 -5.43 12.77
CA LEU A 23 -12.06 -6.29 13.94
C LEU A 23 -13.51 -6.59 14.33
N PHE A 24 -14.44 -5.69 14.05
CA PHE A 24 -15.76 -5.72 14.65
C PHE A 24 -16.91 -5.52 13.67
N GLU A 25 -16.63 -5.14 12.42
CA GLU A 25 -17.65 -4.85 11.44
C GLU A 25 -17.65 -5.87 10.30
N ASN A 26 -18.77 -5.98 9.62
CA ASN A 26 -18.92 -6.72 8.38
C ASN A 26 -19.70 -5.86 7.40
N GLY A 27 -19.12 -5.57 6.25
CA GLY A 27 -19.81 -4.77 5.24
C GLY A 27 -18.85 -4.14 4.22
N GLU A 28 -19.43 -3.50 3.23
CA GLU A 28 -18.68 -2.75 2.23
C GLU A 28 -18.49 -1.30 2.72
N TYR A 29 -17.24 -0.85 2.81
CA TYR A 29 -16.88 0.50 3.22
C TYR A 29 -16.00 1.16 2.16
N GLU A 30 -16.26 2.45 1.92
CA GLU A 30 -15.40 3.28 1.07
C GLU A 30 -14.07 3.52 1.79
N LEU A 31 -12.96 3.35 1.08
CA LEU A 31 -11.66 3.77 1.59
C LEU A 31 -11.54 5.29 1.49
N GLU A 32 -11.10 5.92 2.57
CA GLU A 32 -10.95 7.36 2.67
C GLU A 32 -9.48 7.76 2.61
N GLN A 33 -9.21 8.81 1.87
CA GLN A 33 -7.90 9.41 1.81
C GLN A 33 -7.68 10.31 3.03
N SER A 34 -6.48 10.27 3.62
CA SER A 34 -6.08 11.23 4.65
C SER A 34 -5.66 12.58 4.03
N ASP A 35 -5.90 13.67 4.73
CA ASP A 35 -5.45 15.00 4.32
C ASP A 35 -3.95 15.22 4.59
N GLU A 36 -3.41 14.48 5.53
CA GLU A 36 -2.02 14.59 5.98
C GLU A 36 -1.43 13.22 6.30
N TYR A 37 -0.11 13.11 6.27
CA TYR A 37 0.58 11.88 6.61
C TYR A 37 1.90 12.13 7.34
N ASN A 38 2.43 11.09 7.97
CA ASN A 38 3.75 11.06 8.57
C ASN A 38 4.51 9.80 8.16
N ASP A 39 5.75 9.95 7.73
CA ASP A 39 6.68 8.85 7.41
C ASP A 39 7.91 8.81 8.35
N ILE A 40 7.94 9.68 9.35
CA ILE A 40 9.04 9.77 10.32
C ILE A 40 8.70 8.97 11.57
N GLY A 41 9.50 7.97 11.87
CA GLY A 41 9.38 7.16 13.06
C GLY A 41 9.74 7.94 14.34
N VAL A 42 9.25 7.47 15.48
CA VAL A 42 9.69 7.93 16.81
C VAL A 42 10.55 6.86 17.48
N SER A 43 11.54 7.29 18.26
CA SER A 43 12.38 6.35 18.99
C SER A 43 11.56 5.61 20.06
N TRP A 44 11.59 4.29 20.00
CA TRP A 44 10.92 3.41 20.97
C TRP A 44 11.58 3.47 22.36
N ASN A 45 12.82 3.97 22.42
CA ASN A 45 13.56 4.15 23.68
C ASN A 45 13.14 5.40 24.46
N ASP A 46 12.36 6.28 23.85
CA ASP A 46 11.83 7.49 24.51
C ASP A 46 10.31 7.40 24.68
N SER A 47 9.89 6.90 25.82
CA SER A 47 8.46 6.75 26.15
C SER A 47 7.69 8.09 26.15
N SER A 48 8.37 9.22 26.29
CA SER A 48 7.74 10.56 26.26
C SER A 48 7.21 10.91 24.87
N LEU A 49 7.75 10.32 23.82
CA LEU A 49 7.35 10.52 22.43
C LEU A 49 6.15 9.66 22.02
N LEU A 50 5.92 8.54 22.71
CA LEU A 50 4.86 7.59 22.36
C LEU A 50 3.45 8.17 22.57
N ASN A 51 3.32 9.16 23.44
CA ASN A 51 2.04 9.83 23.74
C ASN A 51 1.85 11.16 23.02
N LYS A 52 2.78 11.52 22.13
CA LYS A 52 2.71 12.77 21.38
C LYS A 52 2.26 12.51 19.95
N ARG A 53 1.39 13.38 19.44
CA ARG A 53 1.09 13.40 18.01
C ARG A 53 2.37 13.68 17.24
N ARG A 54 2.62 12.89 16.22
CA ARG A 54 3.76 13.08 15.29
C ARG A 54 3.58 14.37 14.48
N VAL A 55 4.64 14.83 13.85
CA VAL A 55 4.58 15.94 12.91
C VAL A 55 4.12 15.39 11.55
N TYR A 56 2.98 15.87 11.08
CA TYR A 56 2.39 15.48 9.82
C TYR A 56 2.73 16.51 8.74
N GLN A 57 2.70 16.05 7.50
CA GLN A 57 2.84 16.87 6.31
C GLN A 57 1.62 16.65 5.39
N GLU A 58 1.34 17.62 4.54
CA GLU A 58 0.22 17.57 3.60
C GLU A 58 0.33 16.34 2.69
N ASN A 59 -0.81 15.65 2.49
CA ASN A 59 -0.91 14.51 1.60
C ASN A 59 -1.22 15.00 0.18
N GLU A 60 -0.38 14.61 -0.78
CA GLU A 60 -0.56 14.94 -2.20
C GLU A 60 -1.78 14.23 -2.84
N GLY A 61 -2.40 13.30 -2.11
CA GLY A 61 -3.54 12.53 -2.56
C GLY A 61 -3.16 11.23 -3.27
N TRP A 62 -4.17 10.45 -3.63
CA TRP A 62 -4.01 9.21 -4.37
C TRP A 62 -3.82 9.49 -5.86
N TYR A 63 -2.88 8.80 -6.46
CA TYR A 63 -2.59 8.89 -7.89
C TYR A 63 -3.33 7.79 -8.65
N TRP A 64 -4.24 8.20 -9.52
CA TRP A 64 -5.08 7.31 -10.33
C TRP A 64 -4.56 7.21 -11.75
N ASP A 65 -4.38 5.98 -12.24
CA ASP A 65 -4.02 5.69 -13.63
C ASP A 65 -4.94 4.58 -14.16
N GLY A 66 -5.55 4.81 -15.31
CA GLY A 66 -6.57 3.93 -15.91
C GLY A 66 -8.00 4.41 -15.64
N GLU A 67 -8.87 4.16 -16.62
CA GLU A 67 -10.26 4.64 -16.62
C GLU A 67 -11.30 3.55 -16.37
N LYS A 68 -10.88 2.28 -16.38
CA LYS A 68 -11.79 1.15 -16.21
C LYS A 68 -12.13 0.93 -14.75
N ASP A 69 -13.40 0.71 -14.49
CA ASP A 69 -13.85 0.15 -13.22
C ASP A 69 -13.40 -1.29 -13.09
N SER A 70 -13.22 -1.75 -11.88
CA SER A 70 -12.77 -3.11 -11.62
C SER A 70 -13.25 -3.63 -10.27
N GLU A 71 -13.35 -4.94 -10.17
CA GLU A 71 -13.72 -5.61 -8.92
C GLU A 71 -13.03 -6.96 -8.80
N GLY A 72 -12.77 -7.39 -7.58
CA GLY A 72 -12.10 -8.64 -7.30
C GLY A 72 -11.76 -8.82 -5.83
N ILE A 73 -11.06 -9.89 -5.54
CA ILE A 73 -10.58 -10.22 -4.19
C ILE A 73 -9.23 -9.57 -3.96
N LEU A 74 -9.03 -8.93 -2.81
CA LEU A 74 -7.72 -8.40 -2.41
C LEU A 74 -6.74 -9.51 -2.07
N TRP A 75 -5.59 -9.49 -2.70
CA TRP A 75 -4.43 -10.32 -2.35
C TRP A 75 -3.16 -9.48 -2.42
N GLY A 76 -2.29 -9.62 -1.43
CA GLY A 76 -1.04 -8.87 -1.40
C GLY A 76 -0.53 -8.63 0.01
N GLY A 77 0.27 -7.58 0.19
CA GLY A 77 0.89 -7.19 1.44
C GLY A 77 2.19 -6.43 1.21
N CYS A 78 3.16 -6.57 2.13
CA CYS A 78 4.50 -6.02 1.96
C CYS A 78 5.19 -6.66 0.74
N LEU A 79 5.76 -5.84 -0.15
CA LEU A 79 6.35 -6.31 -1.40
C LEU A 79 7.53 -7.23 -1.16
N GLU A 80 8.32 -6.97 -0.14
CA GLU A 80 9.47 -7.79 0.28
C GLU A 80 9.00 -9.17 0.74
N SER A 81 7.89 -9.25 1.47
CA SER A 81 7.27 -10.52 1.85
C SER A 81 6.70 -11.27 0.64
N ILE A 82 6.12 -10.57 -0.33
CA ILE A 82 5.67 -11.17 -1.60
C ILE A 82 6.86 -11.75 -2.37
N ASP A 83 8.00 -11.03 -2.41
CA ASP A 83 9.22 -11.53 -3.05
C ASP A 83 9.72 -12.82 -2.39
N GLU A 84 9.69 -12.91 -1.06
CA GLU A 84 10.03 -14.14 -0.35
C GLU A 84 9.06 -15.29 -0.69
N LEU A 85 7.76 -15.04 -0.70
CA LEU A 85 6.78 -16.05 -1.12
C LEU A 85 7.04 -16.55 -2.56
N LEU A 86 7.40 -15.63 -3.48
CA LEU A 86 7.76 -15.99 -4.86
C LEU A 86 8.99 -16.88 -4.91
N ARG A 87 10.00 -16.65 -4.09
CA ARG A 87 11.23 -17.46 -4.01
C ARG A 87 10.96 -18.85 -3.47
N HIS A 88 10.12 -18.95 -2.43
CA HIS A 88 9.75 -20.23 -1.85
C HIS A 88 8.72 -21.00 -2.67
N GLY A 89 7.95 -20.33 -3.51
CA GLY A 89 6.87 -20.92 -4.29
C GLY A 89 5.66 -21.37 -3.45
N LEU A 90 5.53 -20.82 -2.24
CA LEU A 90 4.48 -21.16 -1.28
C LEU A 90 3.43 -20.04 -1.20
N GLU A 91 2.19 -20.41 -0.88
CA GLU A 91 1.08 -19.49 -0.58
C GLU A 91 0.76 -18.46 -1.69
N ILE A 92 1.21 -18.73 -2.93
CA ILE A 92 0.89 -17.90 -4.08
C ILE A 92 -0.33 -18.47 -4.80
N PRO A 93 -1.37 -17.65 -5.04
CA PRO A 93 -2.50 -18.07 -5.84
C PRO A 93 -2.08 -18.60 -7.22
N SER A 94 -2.87 -19.49 -7.81
CA SER A 94 -2.62 -19.93 -9.16
C SER A 94 -2.81 -18.78 -10.17
N ILE A 95 -2.21 -18.89 -11.35
CA ILE A 95 -2.37 -17.87 -12.39
C ILE A 95 -3.86 -17.68 -12.78
N SER A 96 -4.65 -18.74 -12.70
CA SER A 96 -6.11 -18.64 -12.94
C SER A 96 -6.83 -17.84 -11.86
N ASP A 97 -6.38 -17.91 -10.61
CA ASP A 97 -7.00 -17.15 -9.50
C ASP A 97 -6.72 -15.66 -9.65
N PHE A 98 -5.55 -15.28 -10.19
CA PHE A 98 -5.21 -13.86 -10.40
C PHE A 98 -6.18 -13.14 -11.34
N LYS A 99 -6.96 -13.84 -12.16
CA LYS A 99 -8.03 -13.24 -12.96
C LYS A 99 -9.18 -12.63 -12.14
N ASN A 100 -9.25 -12.94 -10.87
CA ASN A 100 -10.23 -12.39 -9.93
C ASN A 100 -9.60 -11.59 -8.81
N ILE A 101 -8.30 -11.27 -8.91
CA ILE A 101 -7.55 -10.59 -7.85
C ILE A 101 -7.31 -9.12 -8.22
N ILE A 102 -7.54 -8.25 -7.26
CA ILE A 102 -6.94 -6.93 -7.15
C ILE A 102 -5.69 -7.10 -6.29
N LEU A 103 -4.52 -6.90 -6.90
CA LEU A 103 -3.24 -6.95 -6.20
C LEU A 103 -3.09 -5.68 -5.36
N PHE A 104 -2.66 -5.82 -4.11
CA PHE A 104 -2.21 -4.68 -3.34
C PHE A 104 -0.82 -4.93 -2.76
N PHE A 105 0.01 -3.89 -2.72
CA PHE A 105 1.29 -3.97 -2.03
C PHE A 105 1.73 -2.61 -1.48
N GLU A 106 2.62 -2.65 -0.53
CA GLU A 106 3.40 -1.51 -0.04
C GLU A 106 4.86 -1.94 0.15
N THR A 107 5.76 -1.01 0.39
CA THR A 107 7.16 -1.27 0.64
C THR A 107 7.51 -0.99 2.10
N SER A 108 8.38 -1.81 2.67
CA SER A 108 8.76 -1.73 4.08
C SER A 108 9.53 -0.47 4.44
N GLU A 109 9.83 -0.35 5.74
CA GLU A 109 10.70 0.69 6.33
C GLU A 109 12.16 0.60 5.85
N GLU A 110 12.57 -0.47 5.21
CA GLU A 110 13.92 -0.60 4.62
C GLU A 110 14.16 0.36 3.44
N ILE A 111 13.12 1.05 2.98
CA ILE A 111 13.18 2.02 1.88
C ILE A 111 13.86 1.39 0.65
N PRO A 112 13.28 0.32 0.07
CA PRO A 112 13.89 -0.42 -1.02
C PRO A 112 14.09 0.45 -2.25
N SER A 113 15.17 0.20 -2.97
CA SER A 113 15.48 0.95 -4.18
C SER A 113 14.46 0.73 -5.30
N HIS A 114 14.34 1.69 -6.22
CA HIS A 114 13.51 1.55 -7.43
C HIS A 114 13.87 0.30 -8.23
N GLU A 115 15.15 -0.06 -8.28
CA GLU A 115 15.62 -1.26 -8.97
C GLU A 115 15.17 -2.56 -8.29
N TYR A 116 15.07 -2.57 -6.96
CA TYR A 116 14.50 -3.70 -6.25
C TYR A 116 13.02 -3.87 -6.62
N VAL A 117 12.22 -2.82 -6.50
CA VAL A 117 10.80 -2.82 -6.88
C VAL A 117 10.61 -3.25 -8.33
N ARG A 118 11.44 -2.72 -9.24
CA ARG A 118 11.47 -3.09 -10.66
C ARG A 118 11.66 -4.58 -10.86
N ARG A 119 12.63 -5.19 -10.15
CA ARG A 119 12.92 -6.62 -10.27
C ARG A 119 11.78 -7.49 -9.79
N VAL A 120 11.19 -7.16 -8.64
CA VAL A 120 10.05 -7.92 -8.09
C VAL A 120 8.84 -7.82 -9.02
N LEU A 121 8.49 -6.62 -9.49
CA LEU A 121 7.39 -6.42 -10.42
C LEU A 121 7.63 -7.15 -11.77
N ARG A 122 8.86 -7.15 -12.27
CA ARG A 122 9.20 -7.95 -13.45
C ARG A 122 9.02 -9.45 -13.19
N ALA A 123 9.45 -9.94 -12.05
CA ALA A 123 9.25 -11.35 -11.70
C ALA A 123 7.76 -11.71 -11.64
N LEU A 124 6.91 -10.84 -11.08
CA LEU A 124 5.45 -11.00 -11.13
C LEU A 124 4.92 -10.98 -12.58
N GLY A 125 5.44 -10.08 -13.40
CA GLY A 125 5.07 -9.99 -14.82
C GLY A 125 5.43 -11.22 -15.62
N GLU A 126 6.68 -11.68 -15.54
CA GLU A 126 7.18 -12.87 -16.25
C GLU A 126 6.48 -14.16 -15.81
N ARG A 127 6.01 -14.22 -14.56
CA ARG A 127 5.16 -15.32 -14.08
C ARG A 127 3.71 -15.22 -14.56
N GLY A 128 3.34 -14.17 -15.31
CA GLY A 128 1.98 -13.94 -15.81
C GLY A 128 1.02 -13.36 -14.79
N ILE A 129 1.48 -13.00 -13.59
CA ILE A 129 0.62 -12.46 -12.53
C ILE A 129 0.09 -11.09 -12.93
N LEU A 130 0.97 -10.13 -13.26
CA LEU A 130 0.56 -8.77 -13.62
C LEU A 130 -0.36 -8.73 -14.85
N GLY A 131 -0.20 -9.65 -15.79
CA GLY A 131 -1.07 -9.74 -16.97
C GLY A 131 -2.49 -10.24 -16.67
N ASN A 132 -2.71 -10.85 -15.50
CA ASN A 132 -3.99 -11.45 -15.15
C ASN A 132 -4.78 -10.70 -14.06
N ILE A 133 -4.14 -9.83 -13.26
CA ILE A 133 -4.83 -9.10 -12.20
C ILE A 133 -5.89 -8.13 -12.74
N LYS A 134 -6.88 -7.83 -11.90
CA LYS A 134 -7.99 -6.92 -12.19
C LYS A 134 -7.68 -5.46 -11.88
N GLY A 135 -6.77 -5.19 -10.97
CA GLY A 135 -6.38 -3.85 -10.53
C GLY A 135 -5.16 -3.91 -9.63
N LEU A 136 -4.59 -2.75 -9.36
CA LEU A 136 -3.43 -2.61 -8.50
C LEU A 136 -3.61 -1.45 -7.53
N LEU A 137 -3.45 -1.73 -6.24
CA LEU A 137 -3.43 -0.73 -5.17
C LEU A 137 -2.05 -0.70 -4.54
N VAL A 138 -1.42 0.46 -4.48
CA VAL A 138 -0.07 0.63 -3.94
C VAL A 138 -0.09 1.59 -2.77
N GLY A 139 0.36 1.12 -1.61
CA GLY A 139 0.49 1.93 -0.40
C GLY A 139 1.55 3.02 -0.54
N ARG A 140 1.42 4.05 0.28
CA ARG A 140 2.41 5.14 0.31
C ARG A 140 3.77 4.62 0.73
N PRO A 141 4.82 4.75 -0.10
CA PRO A 141 6.14 4.31 0.30
C PRO A 141 6.69 5.19 1.42
N LYS A 142 7.19 4.56 2.47
CA LYS A 142 7.96 5.23 3.51
C LYS A 142 9.29 5.70 2.91
N ALA A 143 9.70 6.94 3.22
CA ALA A 143 10.88 7.53 2.62
C ALA A 143 11.90 8.05 3.65
N TRP A 144 11.69 7.76 4.92
CA TRP A 144 12.57 8.14 6.01
C TRP A 144 12.70 7.02 7.04
N GLU A 145 13.92 6.76 7.52
CA GLU A 145 14.18 5.88 8.66
C GLU A 145 15.41 6.39 9.44
N PHE A 146 15.65 5.91 10.66
CA PHE A 146 16.71 6.36 11.53
C PHE A 146 18.12 6.20 10.93
N ASP A 147 18.33 5.18 10.13
CA ASP A 147 19.57 4.91 9.40
C ASP A 147 19.59 5.52 7.99
N LYS A 148 18.44 6.06 7.52
CA LYS A 148 18.30 6.71 6.22
C LYS A 148 17.40 7.93 6.31
N GLN A 149 17.97 9.00 6.87
CA GLN A 149 17.25 10.26 7.11
C GLN A 149 17.25 11.15 5.88
N ASN A 150 16.40 10.80 4.91
CA ASN A 150 16.24 11.59 3.69
C ASN A 150 15.66 12.98 3.99
N SER A 151 16.18 14.01 3.32
CA SER A 151 15.61 15.35 3.26
C SER A 151 14.24 15.36 2.57
N ASP A 152 13.48 16.43 2.67
CA ASP A 152 12.16 16.52 2.03
C ASP A 152 12.25 16.42 0.50
N GLU A 153 13.30 16.96 -0.11
CA GLU A 153 13.57 16.84 -1.54
C GLU A 153 13.87 15.38 -1.93
N GLU A 154 14.74 14.70 -1.17
CA GLU A 154 15.08 13.29 -1.40
C GLU A 154 13.85 12.38 -1.21
N LYS A 155 13.00 12.65 -0.21
CA LYS A 155 11.74 11.92 -0.02
C LYS A 155 10.80 12.08 -1.22
N LYS A 156 10.65 13.29 -1.74
CA LYS A 156 9.83 13.55 -2.93
C LYS A 156 10.36 12.82 -4.16
N GLU A 157 11.66 12.89 -4.40
CA GLU A 157 12.28 12.21 -5.54
C GLU A 157 12.16 10.69 -5.42
N TYR A 158 12.38 10.14 -4.24
CA TYR A 158 12.21 8.72 -3.97
C TYR A 158 10.78 8.25 -4.25
N LYS A 159 9.76 8.93 -3.68
CA LYS A 159 8.35 8.59 -3.87
C LYS A 159 7.93 8.69 -5.34
N LYS A 160 8.40 9.74 -6.05
CA LYS A 160 8.18 9.91 -7.48
C LYS A 160 8.77 8.75 -8.27
N GLY A 161 10.03 8.40 -8.02
CA GLY A 161 10.70 7.30 -8.71
C GLY A 161 10.05 5.94 -8.44
N GLN A 162 9.57 5.68 -7.23
CA GLN A 162 8.77 4.48 -6.94
C GLN A 162 7.51 4.44 -7.78
N ARG A 163 6.75 5.52 -7.81
CA ARG A 163 5.50 5.62 -8.57
C ARG A 163 5.71 5.42 -10.07
N GLU A 164 6.72 6.07 -10.63
CA GLU A 164 7.07 5.94 -12.05
C GLU A 164 7.51 4.52 -12.39
N THR A 165 8.29 3.88 -11.53
CA THR A 165 8.74 2.50 -11.70
C THR A 165 7.56 1.51 -11.71
N VAL A 166 6.62 1.68 -10.80
CA VAL A 166 5.39 0.86 -10.76
C VAL A 166 4.62 0.98 -12.07
N LEU A 167 4.33 2.20 -12.52
CA LEU A 167 3.60 2.44 -13.76
C LEU A 167 4.34 1.86 -14.96
N GLU A 168 5.64 2.16 -15.09
CA GLU A 168 6.45 1.68 -16.21
C GLU A 168 6.38 0.15 -16.35
N ILE A 169 6.56 -0.57 -15.24
CA ILE A 169 6.64 -2.02 -15.30
C ILE A 169 5.26 -2.65 -15.46
N VAL A 170 4.28 -2.21 -14.67
CA VAL A 170 2.93 -2.81 -14.74
C VAL A 170 2.32 -2.61 -16.13
N ARG A 171 2.47 -1.43 -16.74
CA ARG A 171 1.95 -1.12 -18.08
C ARG A 171 2.60 -1.92 -19.21
N LYS A 172 3.76 -2.53 -18.99
CA LYS A 172 4.36 -3.50 -19.95
C LYS A 172 3.55 -4.80 -20.03
N TYR A 173 2.96 -5.24 -18.91
CA TYR A 173 2.23 -6.51 -18.82
C TYR A 173 0.71 -6.33 -18.86
N ASN A 174 0.20 -5.18 -18.39
CA ASN A 174 -1.24 -4.90 -18.35
C ASN A 174 -1.51 -3.41 -18.62
N LYS A 175 -2.11 -3.13 -19.76
CA LYS A 175 -2.33 -1.76 -20.24
C LYS A 175 -3.62 -1.12 -19.73
N GLU A 176 -4.54 -1.90 -19.17
CA GLU A 176 -5.93 -1.48 -19.03
C GLU A 176 -6.44 -1.39 -17.59
N ILE A 177 -5.82 -2.12 -16.66
CA ILE A 177 -6.28 -2.15 -15.27
C ILE A 177 -6.17 -0.78 -14.58
N PRO A 178 -7.05 -0.47 -13.62
CA PRO A 178 -6.84 0.67 -12.75
C PRO A 178 -5.62 0.43 -11.84
N ILE A 179 -4.77 1.44 -11.72
CA ILE A 179 -3.62 1.48 -10.82
C ILE A 179 -3.77 2.70 -9.93
N ILE A 180 -3.90 2.48 -8.64
CA ILE A 180 -4.01 3.56 -7.67
C ILE A 180 -2.81 3.48 -6.73
N GLN A 181 -2.10 4.59 -6.57
CA GLN A 181 -0.89 4.67 -5.77
C GLN A 181 -0.97 5.75 -4.71
N ASN A 182 -0.08 5.70 -3.74
CA ASN A 182 -0.03 6.60 -2.59
C ASN A 182 -1.20 6.43 -1.62
N LEU A 183 -1.75 5.19 -1.51
CA LEU A 183 -2.83 4.91 -0.57
C LEU A 183 -2.32 4.91 0.87
N ASP A 184 -3.23 5.14 1.79
CA ASP A 184 -2.96 5.28 3.22
C ASP A 184 -2.82 3.92 3.93
N PHE A 185 -1.99 3.02 3.40
CA PHE A 185 -1.63 1.77 4.06
C PHE A 185 -0.13 1.47 3.89
N GLY A 186 0.41 0.61 4.73
CA GLY A 186 1.83 0.27 4.76
C GLY A 186 2.55 0.85 5.97
N HIS A 187 3.75 1.43 5.78
CA HIS A 187 4.65 1.88 6.84
C HIS A 187 4.62 3.40 7.08
N THR A 188 3.57 4.09 6.67
CA THR A 188 3.30 5.52 6.98
C THR A 188 2.04 5.65 7.85
N ALA A 189 1.87 6.77 8.53
CA ALA A 189 0.68 7.07 9.32
C ALA A 189 -0.12 8.23 8.66
N PRO A 190 -1.48 8.22 8.71
CA PRO A 190 -2.32 7.17 9.26
C PRO A 190 -2.34 5.91 8.40
N GLN A 191 -2.88 4.79 8.94
CA GLN A 191 -2.93 3.51 8.25
C GLN A 191 -4.36 2.98 8.12
N ILE A 192 -4.73 2.58 6.91
CA ILE A 192 -5.91 1.77 6.64
C ILE A 192 -5.55 0.29 6.84
N CYS A 193 -6.31 -0.43 7.64
CA CYS A 193 -6.22 -1.89 7.74
C CYS A 193 -6.83 -2.50 6.48
N MET A 194 -6.00 -2.96 5.54
CA MET A 194 -6.49 -3.58 4.30
C MET A 194 -7.06 -4.99 4.56
N PRO A 195 -8.31 -5.28 4.15
CA PRO A 195 -8.93 -6.57 4.39
C PRO A 195 -8.41 -7.61 3.37
N SER A 196 -7.34 -8.32 3.73
CA SER A 196 -6.84 -9.43 2.90
C SER A 196 -7.96 -10.45 2.64
N ARG A 197 -8.16 -10.83 1.38
CA ARG A 197 -9.28 -11.64 0.88
C ARG A 197 -10.65 -10.94 0.87
N GLY A 198 -10.74 -9.67 1.29
CA GLY A 198 -11.95 -8.87 1.14
C GLY A 198 -12.29 -8.62 -0.34
N TYR A 199 -13.58 -8.68 -0.68
CA TYR A 199 -14.03 -8.25 -1.99
C TYR A 199 -13.87 -6.74 -2.13
N THR A 200 -13.30 -6.30 -3.24
CA THR A 200 -12.97 -4.90 -3.46
C THR A 200 -13.49 -4.45 -4.81
N ARG A 201 -14.03 -3.25 -4.85
CA ARG A 201 -14.54 -2.59 -6.04
C ARG A 201 -13.86 -1.24 -6.22
N ILE A 202 -13.36 -0.99 -7.41
CA ILE A 202 -12.72 0.26 -7.83
C ILE A 202 -13.62 0.94 -8.85
N SER A 203 -14.12 2.14 -8.55
CA SER A 203 -14.76 3.03 -9.50
C SER A 203 -13.77 4.11 -9.95
N SER A 204 -13.23 3.96 -11.13
CA SER A 204 -12.25 4.91 -11.69
C SER A 204 -12.88 6.23 -12.06
N SER A 205 -14.15 6.21 -12.50
CA SER A 205 -14.92 7.42 -12.85
C SER A 205 -15.18 8.31 -11.64
N ASP A 206 -15.52 7.70 -10.51
CA ASP A 206 -15.84 8.41 -9.26
C ASP A 206 -14.61 8.62 -8.38
N LYS A 207 -13.50 7.96 -8.71
CA LYS A 207 -12.27 7.88 -7.89
C LYS A 207 -12.53 7.37 -6.49
N LYS A 208 -13.24 6.23 -6.42
CA LYS A 208 -13.63 5.58 -5.17
C LYS A 208 -13.20 4.12 -5.13
N ILE A 209 -12.82 3.67 -3.95
CA ILE A 209 -12.48 2.28 -3.67
C ILE A 209 -13.35 1.81 -2.52
N TYR A 210 -14.00 0.67 -2.68
CA TYR A 210 -14.83 0.04 -1.66
C TYR A 210 -14.25 -1.33 -1.33
N CYS A 211 -14.17 -1.65 -0.05
CA CYS A 211 -13.69 -2.94 0.42
C CYS A 211 -14.67 -3.55 1.42
N ASN A 212 -14.87 -4.87 1.32
CA ASN A 212 -15.59 -5.64 2.34
C ASN A 212 -14.61 -6.02 3.46
N PHE A 213 -14.98 -5.66 4.67
CA PHE A 213 -14.26 -5.99 5.89
C PHE A 213 -14.91 -7.17 6.61
#